data_a854b4116ee4df104651cf1a8b2413f8
#
_entry.id   a854b4116ee4df104651cf1a8b2413f8
#
_cell.length_a   1.000
_cell.length_b   1.000
_cell.length_c   1.000
_cell.angle_alpha   90.00
_cell.angle_beta   90.00
_cell.angle_gamma   90.00
#
_symmetry.space_group_name_H-M   'P 1'
#
loop_
_entity.id
_entity.type
_entity.pdbx_description
1 polymer ?
#
loop_
_entity_poly.entity_id
_entity_poly.type
_entity_poly.pdbx_seq_one_letter_code
_entity_poly.pdbx_strand_id
1 'polypeptide(L)'
;MTNAPIQRNAKLVVRYFHGGNRGLKVGDYILPPSETGRDSASDFGAQIVHRKDRVYVSTRQSDAEFFASANRDPVVYEVEPEGEIEPDSDCISGVSFACRKAKIISVHKISGKKIKKHRKAMIARTHRRER
;
A
#
# COMPACT_ATOMS: atom_id res chain seq x y z
N MET A 1 9.59 17.31 32.36
CA MET A 1 10.15 17.55 31.44
C MET A 1 10.82 16.57 30.67
N THR A 2 11.26 15.63 31.19
CA THR A 2 11.96 14.61 30.50
C THR A 2 11.10 13.81 29.56
N ASN A 3 9.78 13.79 29.74
CA ASN A 3 8.91 13.01 28.87
C ASN A 3 8.69 13.62 27.50
N ALA A 4 8.98 14.91 27.38
CA ALA A 4 8.73 15.59 26.13
C ALA A 4 9.46 15.01 24.92
N PRO A 5 10.75 14.61 25.01
CA PRO A 5 11.44 14.04 23.87
C PRO A 5 10.79 12.75 23.39
N ILE A 6 10.37 11.90 24.32
CA ILE A 6 9.75 10.63 23.98
C ILE A 6 8.42 10.86 23.28
N GLN A 7 7.63 11.79 23.78
CA GLN A 7 6.35 12.10 23.19
C GLN A 7 6.50 12.68 21.78
N ARG A 8 7.50 13.52 21.58
CA ARG A 8 7.75 14.07 20.26
C ARG A 8 8.14 13.00 19.26
N ASN A 9 8.95 12.03 19.68
CA ASN A 9 9.34 10.94 18.81
C ASN A 9 8.13 10.13 18.39
N ALA A 10 7.23 9.85 19.32
CA ALA A 10 6.02 9.10 18.99
C ALA A 10 5.15 9.84 17.98
N LYS A 11 5.08 11.18 18.09
CA LYS A 11 4.30 11.99 17.16
C LYS A 11 4.90 12.05 15.77
N LEU A 12 6.22 11.85 15.66
CA LEU A 12 6.91 11.93 14.39
C LEU A 12 6.98 10.60 13.64
N VAL A 13 6.50 9.54 14.26
CA VAL A 13 6.51 8.22 13.59
C VAL A 13 5.47 8.21 12.49
N VAL A 14 5.92 7.96 11.28
CA VAL A 14 5.04 7.82 10.13
C VAL A 14 4.77 6.34 9.91
N ARG A 15 3.51 6.00 9.73
CA ARG A 15 3.11 4.63 9.45
C ARG A 15 2.89 4.44 7.96
N TYR A 16 3.37 3.33 7.44
CA TYR A 16 3.23 3.00 6.02
C TYR A 16 2.46 1.71 5.86
N PHE A 17 1.63 1.65 4.84
CA PHE A 17 0.75 0.51 4.57
C PHE A 17 0.87 0.06 3.12
N HIS A 18 0.77 -1.24 2.92
CA HIS A 18 0.80 -1.84 1.59
C HIS A 18 -0.39 -2.78 1.43
N GLY A 19 -1.15 -2.59 0.37
CA GLY A 19 -2.27 -3.47 0.06
C GLY A 19 -1.81 -4.64 -0.80
N GLY A 20 -2.17 -5.85 -0.42
CA GLY A 20 -1.76 -7.04 -1.15
C GLY A 20 -2.67 -8.21 -0.91
N ASN A 21 -2.15 -9.41 -1.15
CA ASN A 21 -2.83 -10.67 -0.88
C ASN A 21 -2.35 -11.27 0.44
N ARG A 22 -3.23 -12.01 1.08
CA ARG A 22 -2.87 -12.75 2.30
C ARG A 22 -1.79 -13.78 1.99
N GLY A 23 -1.06 -14.17 3.02
CA GLY A 23 -0.06 -15.22 2.90
C GLY A 23 1.27 -14.87 3.51
N LEU A 24 1.53 -13.59 3.70
CA LEU A 24 2.76 -13.14 4.35
C LEU A 24 2.48 -12.84 5.82
N LYS A 25 3.52 -12.86 6.61
CA LYS A 25 3.40 -12.65 8.06
C LYS A 25 4.42 -11.64 8.55
N VAL A 26 4.26 -11.23 9.79
CA VAL A 26 5.20 -10.29 10.44
C VAL A 26 6.61 -10.83 10.31
N GLY A 27 7.53 -9.97 9.89
CA GLY A 27 8.92 -10.31 9.64
C GLY A 27 9.24 -10.63 8.19
N ASP A 28 8.23 -10.97 7.40
CA ASP A 28 8.43 -11.18 5.96
C ASP A 28 8.62 -9.85 5.26
N TYR A 29 9.16 -9.90 4.05
CA TYR A 29 9.36 -8.71 3.23
C TYR A 29 8.41 -8.68 2.05
N ILE A 30 7.87 -7.49 1.78
CA ILE A 30 7.21 -7.20 0.52
C ILE A 30 8.31 -6.86 -0.47
N LEU A 31 8.35 -7.59 -1.58
CA LEU A 31 9.35 -7.39 -2.64
C LEU A 31 8.66 -6.86 -3.89
N PRO A 32 9.41 -6.12 -4.75
CA PRO A 32 8.84 -5.60 -5.99
C PRO A 32 8.35 -6.70 -6.93
N PRO A 33 7.36 -6.42 -7.78
CA PRO A 33 6.89 -7.39 -8.77
C PRO A 33 7.99 -7.95 -9.65
N SER A 34 9.03 -7.18 -9.96
CA SER A 34 10.15 -7.64 -10.76
C SER A 34 10.92 -8.78 -10.10
N GLU A 35 10.85 -8.91 -8.76
CA GLU A 35 11.54 -9.96 -8.03
C GLU A 35 10.62 -11.15 -7.73
N THR A 36 9.32 -10.91 -7.59
CA THR A 36 8.38 -11.97 -7.23
C THR A 36 7.66 -12.57 -8.45
N GLY A 37 7.69 -11.87 -9.57
CA GLY A 37 6.93 -12.27 -10.75
C GLY A 37 5.44 -12.02 -10.64
N ARG A 38 4.99 -11.31 -9.61
CA ARG A 38 3.57 -11.01 -9.43
C ARG A 38 3.16 -9.81 -10.29
N ASP A 39 1.85 -9.73 -10.55
CA ASP A 39 1.30 -8.62 -11.31
C ASP A 39 1.41 -7.33 -10.52
N SER A 40 1.68 -6.24 -11.22
CA SER A 40 1.69 -4.92 -10.60
C SER A 40 0.28 -4.31 -10.71
N ALA A 41 0.07 -3.17 -10.04
CA ALA A 41 -1.21 -2.49 -10.09
C ALA A 41 -1.61 -2.11 -11.52
N SER A 42 -0.65 -1.79 -12.37
CA SER A 42 -0.94 -1.45 -13.76
C SER A 42 -1.50 -2.63 -14.56
N ASP A 43 -1.19 -3.85 -14.16
CA ASP A 43 -1.68 -5.05 -14.84
C ASP A 43 -3.16 -5.30 -14.57
N PHE A 44 -3.74 -4.61 -13.60
CA PHE A 44 -5.17 -4.70 -13.29
C PHE A 44 -5.98 -3.56 -13.89
N GLY A 45 -5.44 -2.88 -14.89
CA GLY A 45 -6.15 -1.81 -15.57
C GLY A 45 -6.08 -0.47 -14.89
N ALA A 46 -5.23 -0.31 -13.89
CA ALA A 46 -5.02 0.98 -13.26
C ALA A 46 -4.40 1.95 -14.25
N GLN A 47 -4.85 3.20 -14.22
CA GLN A 47 -4.29 4.22 -15.10
C GLN A 47 -2.94 4.74 -14.61
N ILE A 48 -2.55 4.35 -13.42
CA ILE A 48 -1.27 4.72 -12.82
C ILE A 48 -0.22 3.75 -13.32
N VAL A 49 0.89 4.27 -13.85
CA VAL A 49 2.00 3.45 -14.32
C VAL A 49 2.95 3.24 -13.16
N HIS A 50 2.94 2.05 -12.60
CA HIS A 50 3.83 1.71 -11.50
C HIS A 50 5.10 1.04 -12.01
N ARG A 51 6.21 1.37 -11.40
CA ARG A 51 7.49 0.72 -11.70
C ARG A 51 7.48 -0.67 -11.08
N LYS A 52 7.82 -1.68 -11.87
CA LYS A 52 7.83 -3.07 -11.40
C LYS A 52 9.02 -3.39 -10.48
N ASP A 53 9.99 -2.47 -10.38
CA ASP A 53 11.15 -2.63 -9.51
C ASP A 53 10.97 -1.93 -8.16
N ARG A 54 9.76 -1.50 -7.84
CA ARG A 54 9.46 -0.80 -6.58
C ARG A 54 8.27 -1.40 -5.88
N VAL A 55 8.26 -1.22 -4.56
CA VAL A 55 7.11 -1.52 -3.70
C VAL A 55 6.41 -0.20 -3.40
N TYR A 56 5.11 -0.16 -3.59
CA TYR A 56 4.33 1.04 -3.34
C TYR A 56 3.64 0.95 -1.99
N VAL A 57 3.77 2.02 -1.20
CA VAL A 57 3.21 2.10 0.14
C VAL A 57 2.45 3.40 0.30
N SER A 58 1.52 3.43 1.25
CA SER A 58 0.72 4.60 1.52
C SER A 58 0.79 4.95 3.00
N THR A 59 0.70 6.24 3.31
CA THR A 59 0.59 6.69 4.70
C THR A 59 -0.85 6.60 5.21
N ARG A 60 -1.81 6.27 4.34
CA ARG A 60 -3.22 6.10 4.71
C ARG A 60 -3.63 4.64 4.56
N GLN A 61 -4.09 4.05 5.66
CA GLN A 61 -4.56 2.67 5.62
C GLN A 61 -5.72 2.48 4.65
N SER A 62 -6.62 3.46 4.56
CA SER A 62 -7.76 3.37 3.66
C SER A 62 -7.36 3.29 2.19
N ASP A 63 -6.29 3.97 1.80
CA ASP A 63 -5.79 3.87 0.43
C ASP A 63 -5.20 2.50 0.16
N ALA A 64 -4.47 1.95 1.12
CA ALA A 64 -3.94 0.60 1.01
C ALA A 64 -5.06 -0.43 0.93
N GLU A 65 -6.14 -0.24 1.68
CA GLU A 65 -7.33 -1.09 1.60
C GLU A 65 -7.96 -1.04 0.22
N PHE A 66 -8.04 0.15 -0.36
CA PHE A 66 -8.58 0.30 -1.71
C PHE A 66 -7.78 -0.51 -2.72
N PHE A 67 -6.47 -0.34 -2.73
CA PHE A 67 -5.61 -1.07 -3.66
C PHE A 67 -5.61 -2.58 -3.38
N ALA A 68 -5.63 -2.97 -2.11
CA ALA A 68 -5.69 -4.38 -1.73
C ALA A 68 -6.93 -5.05 -2.31
N SER A 69 -8.04 -4.32 -2.36
CA SER A 69 -9.32 -4.89 -2.79
C SER A 69 -9.34 -5.30 -4.27
N ALA A 70 -8.35 -4.91 -5.04
CA ALA A 70 -8.18 -5.39 -6.41
C ALA A 70 -7.64 -6.82 -6.44
N ASN A 71 -7.12 -7.31 -5.33
CA ASN A 71 -6.56 -8.66 -5.23
C ASN A 71 -7.62 -9.69 -4.86
N ARG A 72 -7.27 -10.95 -5.05
CA ARG A 72 -8.18 -12.07 -4.76
C ARG A 72 -8.42 -12.23 -3.27
N ASP A 73 -7.38 -12.15 -2.46
CA ASP A 73 -7.44 -12.31 -1.01
C ASP A 73 -6.93 -11.06 -0.32
N PRO A 74 -7.70 -9.96 -0.33
CA PRO A 74 -7.20 -8.67 0.11
C PRO A 74 -6.79 -8.64 1.57
N VAL A 75 -5.67 -7.96 1.83
CA VAL A 75 -5.17 -7.70 3.18
C VAL A 75 -4.31 -6.44 3.12
N VAL A 76 -4.19 -5.75 4.24
CA VAL A 76 -3.27 -4.62 4.36
C VAL A 76 -2.12 -5.02 5.28
N TYR A 77 -0.91 -4.79 4.82
CA TYR A 77 0.29 -4.96 5.63
C TYR A 77 0.75 -3.60 6.09
N GLU A 78 0.98 -3.47 7.39
CA GLU A 78 1.68 -2.30 7.90
C GLU A 78 3.15 -2.64 7.81
N VAL A 79 3.94 -1.74 7.21
CA VAL A 79 5.30 -2.07 6.82
C VAL A 79 6.29 -0.99 7.22
N GLU A 80 7.55 -1.40 7.27
CA GLU A 80 8.67 -0.51 7.45
C GLU A 80 9.45 -0.51 6.14
N PRO A 81 9.37 0.59 5.36
CA PRO A 81 10.10 0.66 4.09
C PRO A 81 11.59 0.64 4.32
N GLU A 82 12.32 -0.02 3.42
CA GLU A 82 13.77 -0.08 3.49
C GLU A 82 14.39 0.51 2.23
N GLY A 83 15.54 1.14 2.42
CA GLY A 83 16.22 1.84 1.36
C GLY A 83 15.63 3.22 1.18
N GLU A 84 15.87 3.81 0.04
CA GLU A 84 15.39 5.14 -0.28
C GLU A 84 13.89 5.14 -0.52
N ILE A 85 13.20 6.10 0.07
CA ILE A 85 11.77 6.28 -0.11
C ILE A 85 11.54 7.46 -1.04
N GLU A 86 10.85 7.21 -2.15
CA GLU A 86 10.57 8.22 -3.16
C GLU A 86 9.09 8.56 -3.18
N PRO A 87 8.71 9.83 -3.40
CA PRO A 87 7.31 10.15 -3.62
C PRO A 87 6.80 9.45 -4.87
N ASP A 88 5.55 8.99 -4.83
CA ASP A 88 4.89 8.45 -6.01
C ASP A 88 4.32 9.62 -6.80
N SER A 89 4.95 9.95 -7.93
CA SER A 89 4.57 11.11 -8.73
C SER A 89 3.18 10.99 -9.36
N ASP A 90 2.65 9.79 -9.43
CA ASP A 90 1.33 9.57 -10.02
C ASP A 90 0.20 9.71 -9.03
N CYS A 91 0.51 9.93 -7.76
CA CYS A 91 -0.47 10.02 -6.69
C CYS A 91 -0.31 11.32 -5.91
N ILE A 92 -1.24 11.55 -4.97
CA ILE A 92 -1.21 12.74 -4.13
C ILE A 92 0.08 12.78 -3.32
N SER A 93 0.77 13.90 -3.39
CA SER A 93 2.00 14.11 -2.65
C SER A 93 1.80 13.94 -1.14
N GLY A 94 2.73 13.27 -0.49
CA GLY A 94 2.70 13.06 0.95
C GLY A 94 1.86 11.86 1.40
N VAL A 95 1.26 11.14 0.46
CA VAL A 95 0.41 9.99 0.78
C VAL A 95 0.99 8.70 0.23
N SER A 96 1.39 8.70 -1.03
CA SER A 96 1.88 7.50 -1.71
C SER A 96 3.37 7.60 -1.99
N PHE A 97 4.09 6.51 -1.72
CA PHE A 97 5.54 6.46 -1.85
C PHE A 97 5.97 5.14 -2.47
N ALA A 98 7.16 5.15 -3.05
CA ALA A 98 7.79 3.96 -3.61
C ALA A 98 9.09 3.67 -2.87
N CYS A 99 9.38 2.40 -2.63
CA CYS A 99 10.61 1.98 -1.97
C CYS A 99 11.11 0.68 -2.58
N ARG A 100 12.31 0.27 -2.17
CA ARG A 100 12.91 -0.93 -2.72
C ARG A 100 12.27 -2.20 -2.19
N LYS A 101 12.03 -2.25 -0.90
CA LYS A 101 11.33 -3.35 -0.23
C LYS A 101 10.77 -2.86 1.09
N ALA A 102 9.89 -3.63 1.69
CA ALA A 102 9.27 -3.23 2.95
C ALA A 102 9.09 -4.44 3.85
N LYS A 103 9.47 -4.29 5.11
CA LYS A 103 9.35 -5.34 6.11
C LYS A 103 7.98 -5.25 6.77
N ILE A 104 7.28 -6.38 6.88
CA ILE A 104 5.96 -6.41 7.49
C ILE A 104 6.11 -6.37 9.01
N ILE A 105 5.45 -5.38 9.62
CA ILE A 105 5.45 -5.23 11.07
C ILE A 105 4.07 -5.52 11.69
N SER A 106 3.01 -5.50 10.88
CA SER A 106 1.68 -5.85 11.34
C SER A 106 0.81 -6.23 10.15
N VAL A 107 -0.21 -7.07 10.38
CA VAL A 107 -1.14 -7.50 9.34
C VAL A 107 -2.54 -7.06 9.75
N HIS A 108 -3.22 -6.34 8.86
CA HIS A 108 -4.56 -5.80 9.11
C HIS A 108 -5.56 -6.40 8.15
N LYS A 109 -6.54 -7.10 8.69
CA LYS A 109 -7.62 -7.67 7.88
C LYS A 109 -8.57 -6.56 7.44
N ILE A 110 -9.16 -6.74 6.27
CA ILE A 110 -10.16 -5.83 5.74
C ILE A 110 -11.50 -6.54 5.82
N SER A 111 -12.53 -5.87 6.34
CA SER A 111 -13.87 -6.47 6.40
C SER A 111 -14.41 -6.71 4.99
N GLY A 112 -15.22 -7.75 4.83
CA GLY A 112 -15.85 -8.03 3.55
C GLY A 112 -16.69 -6.87 3.04
N LYS A 113 -17.29 -6.12 3.95
CA LYS A 113 -18.08 -4.94 3.61
C LYS A 113 -17.22 -3.86 2.97
N LYS A 114 -16.05 -3.59 3.53
CA LYS A 114 -15.11 -2.62 2.96
C LYS A 114 -14.58 -3.06 1.61
N ILE A 115 -14.23 -4.34 1.48
CA ILE A 115 -13.75 -4.90 0.22
C ILE A 115 -14.79 -4.67 -0.88
N LYS A 116 -16.05 -4.99 -0.59
CA LYS A 116 -17.14 -4.81 -1.53
C LYS A 116 -17.28 -3.35 -1.94
N LYS A 117 -17.24 -2.46 -0.96
CA LYS A 117 -17.32 -1.01 -1.21
C LYS A 117 -16.21 -0.53 -2.13
N HIS A 118 -14.97 -0.94 -1.84
CA HIS A 118 -13.82 -0.54 -2.65
C HIS A 118 -13.90 -1.09 -4.07
N ARG A 119 -14.35 -2.33 -4.23
CA ARG A 119 -14.50 -2.94 -5.55
C ARG A 119 -15.54 -2.22 -6.39
N LYS A 120 -16.64 -1.79 -5.78
CA LYS A 120 -17.63 -0.97 -6.48
C LYS A 120 -17.05 0.36 -6.93
N ALA A 121 -16.26 1.00 -6.09
CA ALA A 121 -15.62 2.26 -6.43
C ALA A 121 -14.66 2.11 -7.61
N MET A 122 -13.93 1.00 -7.67
CA MET A 122 -13.02 0.73 -8.79
C MET A 122 -13.79 0.59 -10.10
N ILE A 123 -14.88 -0.16 -10.08
CA ILE A 123 -15.71 -0.37 -11.27
C ILE A 123 -16.29 0.95 -11.77
N ALA A 124 -16.79 1.78 -10.85
CA ALA A 124 -17.34 3.08 -11.20
C ALA A 124 -16.29 3.99 -11.85
N ARG A 125 -15.06 3.98 -11.34
CA ARG A 125 -13.97 4.76 -11.93
C ARG A 125 -13.63 4.28 -13.34
N THR A 126 -13.59 2.97 -13.54
CA THR A 126 -13.30 2.40 -14.85
C THR A 126 -14.37 2.81 -15.86
N HIS A 127 -15.63 2.71 -15.49
CA HIS A 127 -16.73 3.11 -16.39
C HIS A 127 -16.66 4.58 -16.75
N ARG A 128 -16.33 5.44 -15.80
CA ARG A 128 -16.21 6.86 -16.09
C ARG A 128 -15.08 7.18 -17.06
N ARG A 129 -14.00 6.41 -16.99
CA ARG A 129 -12.88 6.60 -17.90
C ARG A 129 -13.19 6.17 -19.33
N GLU A 130 -14.04 5.18 -19.48
CA GLU A 130 -14.41 4.70 -20.80
C GLU A 130 -15.31 5.66 -21.55
N ARG A 131 -15.85 6.64 -20.87
CA ARG A 131 -16.65 7.67 -21.49
C ARG A 131 -15.77 8.79 -22.04
#